data_9bc13ec7e2a23320e58811a8af454bb0
#
_entry.id   9bc13ec7e2a23320e58811a8af454bb0
#
_cell.length_a   1.000
_cell.length_b   1.000
_cell.length_c   1.000
_cell.angle_alpha   90.00
_cell.angle_beta   90.00
_cell.angle_gamma   90.00
#
_symmetry.space_group_name_H-M   'P 1'
#
loop_
_entity.id
_entity.type
_entity.pdbx_description
1 polymer ?
#
loop_
_entity_poly.entity_id
_entity_poly.type
_entity_poly.pdbx_seq_one_letter_code
_entity_poly.pdbx_strand_id
1 'polypeptide(L)'
;MLGHGAGGGVAAPDLVVATETALAAGVTVALVEQPYRIAGRRSPPPAPRLDEAWIAVVEQLAAGPLAGLPLLVGGRSSGARVACRTAEATGAPGVLCLAFPLIAPSGASRLAELDAVRVPTLVVQGTRDRFGMPPSGPQRVVVEVSADHALKSDRAAIAAAIAGWFAAR
;
A
#
# COMPACT_ATOMS: atom_id res chain seq x y z
N MET A 1 -2.74 -8.23 -1.39
CA MET A 1 -3.06 -7.88 0.02
C MET A 1 -2.92 -6.39 0.24
N LEU A 2 -3.87 -5.75 0.94
CA LEU A 2 -3.84 -4.29 1.16
C LEU A 2 -3.99 -3.95 2.64
N GLY A 3 -3.06 -3.12 3.17
CA GLY A 3 -3.07 -2.62 4.53
C GLY A 3 -3.58 -1.18 4.64
N HIS A 4 -4.21 -0.85 5.78
CA HIS A 4 -4.79 0.48 6.00
C HIS A 4 -3.78 1.51 6.53
N GLY A 5 -4.15 2.80 6.49
CA GLY A 5 -3.40 3.90 7.09
C GLY A 5 -3.55 3.97 8.62
N ALA A 6 -2.64 4.70 9.28
CA ALA A 6 -2.55 4.76 10.75
C ALA A 6 -3.86 5.20 11.45
N GLY A 7 -4.55 6.20 10.89
CA GLY A 7 -5.80 6.75 11.46
C GLY A 7 -7.09 6.20 10.87
N GLY A 8 -7.01 5.25 9.93
CA GLY A 8 -8.15 4.71 9.18
C GLY A 8 -8.37 3.23 9.43
N GLY A 9 -9.24 2.65 8.63
CA GLY A 9 -9.51 1.21 8.54
C GLY A 9 -9.50 0.76 7.08
N VAL A 10 -9.86 -0.48 6.85
CA VAL A 10 -9.88 -1.10 5.52
C VAL A 10 -10.97 -0.55 4.59
N ALA A 11 -11.94 0.17 5.12
CA ALA A 11 -13.00 0.86 4.35
C ALA A 11 -12.60 2.27 3.88
N ALA A 12 -11.31 2.63 3.90
CA ALA A 12 -10.85 3.91 3.36
C ALA A 12 -11.18 4.01 1.85
N PRO A 13 -11.62 5.18 1.35
CA PRO A 13 -12.13 5.33 -0.02
C PRO A 13 -11.16 4.88 -1.11
N ASP A 14 -9.88 5.12 -0.93
CA ASP A 14 -8.82 4.70 -1.85
C ASP A 14 -8.60 3.17 -1.83
N LEU A 15 -8.69 2.54 -0.66
CA LEU A 15 -8.66 1.07 -0.55
C LEU A 15 -9.89 0.42 -1.17
N VAL A 16 -11.06 1.06 -1.06
CA VAL A 16 -12.29 0.60 -1.73
C VAL A 16 -12.09 0.63 -3.25
N VAL A 17 -11.60 1.75 -3.82
CA VAL A 17 -11.32 1.86 -5.25
C VAL A 17 -10.31 0.80 -5.69
N ALA A 18 -9.21 0.62 -4.94
CA ALA A 18 -8.22 -0.38 -5.27
C ALA A 18 -8.77 -1.81 -5.23
N THR A 19 -9.64 -2.10 -4.26
CA THR A 19 -10.31 -3.40 -4.14
C THR A 19 -11.26 -3.66 -5.31
N GLU A 20 -12.14 -2.71 -5.62
CA GLU A 20 -13.09 -2.80 -6.74
C GLU A 20 -12.35 -3.00 -8.07
N THR A 21 -11.26 -2.24 -8.29
CA THR A 21 -10.44 -2.33 -9.51
C THR A 21 -9.72 -3.68 -9.60
N ALA A 22 -9.16 -4.18 -8.50
CA ALA A 22 -8.49 -5.49 -8.47
C ALA A 22 -9.48 -6.63 -8.76
N LEU A 23 -10.67 -6.61 -8.12
CA LEU A 23 -11.71 -7.59 -8.36
C LEU A 23 -12.18 -7.58 -9.82
N ALA A 24 -12.36 -6.40 -10.42
CA ALA A 24 -12.71 -6.26 -11.83
C ALA A 24 -11.63 -6.83 -12.79
N ALA A 25 -10.36 -6.83 -12.34
CA ALA A 25 -9.24 -7.44 -13.06
C ALA A 25 -9.06 -8.95 -12.74
N GLY A 26 -9.98 -9.58 -12.02
CA GLY A 26 -9.90 -10.99 -11.63
C GLY A 26 -8.89 -11.28 -10.51
N VAL A 27 -8.46 -10.26 -9.78
CA VAL A 27 -7.50 -10.37 -8.68
C VAL A 27 -8.23 -10.49 -7.34
N THR A 28 -8.01 -11.56 -6.61
CA THR A 28 -8.51 -11.72 -5.23
C THR A 28 -7.87 -10.71 -4.29
N VAL A 29 -8.65 -10.10 -3.39
CA VAL A 29 -8.16 -9.09 -2.46
C VAL A 29 -8.33 -9.55 -1.01
N ALA A 30 -7.23 -9.50 -0.25
CA ALA A 30 -7.25 -9.61 1.21
C ALA A 30 -6.98 -8.23 1.82
N LEU A 31 -7.96 -7.71 2.58
CA LEU A 31 -7.82 -6.48 3.34
C LEU A 31 -7.38 -6.81 4.76
N VAL A 32 -6.26 -6.20 5.19
CA VAL A 32 -5.62 -6.54 6.46
C VAL A 32 -5.80 -5.41 7.47
N GLU A 33 -6.48 -5.69 8.58
CA GLU A 33 -6.49 -4.82 9.74
C GLU A 33 -5.30 -5.12 10.65
N GLN A 34 -4.55 -4.09 10.97
CA GLN A 34 -3.41 -4.20 11.88
C GLN A 34 -3.86 -4.54 13.31
N PRO A 35 -3.13 -5.42 14.04
CA PRO A 35 -3.54 -5.90 15.37
C PRO A 35 -3.86 -4.81 16.38
N TYR A 36 -3.19 -3.65 16.31
CA TYR A 36 -3.46 -2.54 17.21
C TYR A 36 -4.88 -1.96 17.02
N ARG A 37 -5.42 -2.01 15.81
CA ARG A 37 -6.79 -1.56 15.50
C ARG A 37 -7.82 -2.53 16.06
N ILE A 38 -7.59 -3.83 15.88
CA ILE A 38 -8.44 -4.90 16.44
C ILE A 38 -8.46 -4.79 17.97
N ALA A 39 -7.33 -4.43 18.58
CA ALA A 39 -7.22 -4.17 20.01
C ALA A 39 -7.80 -2.80 20.47
N GLY A 40 -8.51 -2.07 19.58
CA GLY A 40 -9.15 -0.79 19.88
C GLY A 40 -8.19 0.39 20.07
N ARG A 41 -6.90 0.23 19.76
CA ARG A 41 -5.91 1.30 19.90
C ARG A 41 -5.99 2.28 18.72
N ARG A 42 -5.88 3.58 19.02
CA ARG A 42 -5.92 4.64 17.98
C ARG A 42 -4.57 4.89 17.31
N SER A 43 -3.48 4.69 18.03
CA SER A 43 -2.12 4.96 17.55
C SER A 43 -1.40 3.67 17.20
N PRO A 44 -0.68 3.62 16.06
CA PRO A 44 0.11 2.47 15.69
C PRO A 44 1.31 2.30 16.65
N PRO A 45 1.75 1.05 16.88
CA PRO A 45 3.01 0.77 17.56
C PRO A 45 4.20 1.19 16.67
N PRO A 46 5.45 1.09 17.16
CA PRO A 46 6.65 1.27 16.35
C PRO A 46 6.66 0.38 15.10
N ALA A 47 7.32 0.86 14.03
CA ALA A 47 7.34 0.21 12.72
C ALA A 47 7.68 -1.29 12.76
N PRO A 48 8.70 -1.77 13.51
CA PRO A 48 9.01 -3.20 13.53
C PRO A 48 7.83 -4.09 13.95
N ARG A 49 6.98 -3.64 14.88
CA ARG A 49 5.81 -4.40 15.30
C ARG A 49 4.73 -4.50 14.23
N LEU A 50 4.59 -3.45 13.41
CA LEU A 50 3.68 -3.47 12.26
C LEU A 50 4.20 -4.42 11.19
N ASP A 51 5.50 -4.42 10.96
CA ASP A 51 6.17 -5.24 9.96
C ASP A 51 6.11 -6.73 10.34
N GLU A 52 6.42 -7.09 11.59
CA GLU A 52 6.29 -8.45 12.14
C GLU A 52 4.85 -8.98 11.96
N ALA A 53 3.85 -8.19 12.35
CA ALA A 53 2.45 -8.60 12.24
C ALA A 53 2.01 -8.78 10.77
N TRP A 54 2.48 -7.91 9.88
CA TRP A 54 2.20 -8.01 8.45
C TRP A 54 2.80 -9.26 7.83
N ILE A 55 4.09 -9.54 8.10
CA ILE A 55 4.79 -10.74 7.61
C ILE A 55 4.05 -11.99 8.05
N ALA A 56 3.70 -12.09 9.34
CA ALA A 56 2.97 -13.24 9.87
C ALA A 56 1.61 -13.47 9.17
N VAL A 57 0.87 -12.38 8.85
CA VAL A 57 -0.40 -12.48 8.10
C VAL A 57 -0.15 -12.94 6.67
N VAL A 58 0.89 -12.41 5.99
CA VAL A 58 1.25 -12.83 4.62
C VAL A 58 1.57 -14.32 4.60
N GLU A 59 2.42 -14.78 5.51
CA GLU A 59 2.80 -16.20 5.63
C GLU A 59 1.60 -17.10 5.87
N GLN A 60 0.71 -16.72 6.79
CA GLN A 60 -0.50 -17.49 7.10
C GLN A 60 -1.44 -17.58 5.89
N LEU A 61 -1.64 -16.50 5.15
CA LEU A 61 -2.49 -16.49 3.96
C LEU A 61 -1.86 -17.29 2.81
N ALA A 62 -0.54 -17.17 2.62
CA ALA A 62 0.20 -17.91 1.61
C ALA A 62 0.24 -19.43 1.89
N ALA A 63 0.26 -19.81 3.15
CA ALA A 63 0.20 -21.23 3.55
C ALA A 63 -1.24 -21.79 3.56
N GLY A 64 -2.25 -20.94 3.50
CA GLY A 64 -3.66 -21.29 3.64
C GLY A 64 -4.51 -20.88 2.44
N PRO A 65 -5.46 -19.93 2.61
CA PRO A 65 -6.50 -19.64 1.60
C PRO A 65 -5.96 -19.04 0.29
N LEU A 66 -4.72 -18.54 0.26
CA LEU A 66 -4.08 -17.99 -0.94
C LEU A 66 -2.86 -18.83 -1.38
N ALA A 67 -2.80 -20.09 -0.97
CA ALA A 67 -1.70 -20.98 -1.31
C ALA A 67 -1.55 -21.14 -2.84
N GLY A 68 -0.31 -21.03 -3.33
CA GLY A 68 0.02 -21.14 -4.74
C GLY A 68 -0.26 -19.88 -5.58
N LEU A 69 -0.80 -18.81 -4.97
CA LEU A 69 -1.02 -17.54 -5.67
C LEU A 69 0.14 -16.58 -5.43
N PRO A 70 0.60 -15.84 -6.47
CA PRO A 70 1.55 -14.74 -6.27
C PRO A 70 0.86 -13.61 -5.49
N LEU A 71 1.43 -13.21 -4.33
CA LEU A 71 0.81 -12.23 -3.45
C LEU A 71 1.42 -10.85 -3.63
N LEU A 72 0.78 -9.99 -4.43
CA LEU A 72 1.08 -8.55 -4.42
C LEU A 72 0.76 -7.97 -3.05
N VAL A 73 1.65 -7.12 -2.55
CA VAL A 73 1.45 -6.41 -1.28
C VAL A 73 1.23 -4.92 -1.53
N GLY A 74 0.54 -4.26 -0.63
CA GLY A 74 0.31 -2.84 -0.79
C GLY A 74 -0.48 -2.26 0.37
N GLY A 75 -0.89 -1.02 0.18
CA GLY A 75 -1.75 -0.37 1.16
C GLY A 75 -1.73 1.14 1.04
N ARG A 76 -2.38 1.76 2.00
CA ARG A 76 -2.54 3.20 2.10
C ARG A 76 -1.66 3.78 3.19
N SER A 77 -0.93 4.86 2.91
CA SER A 77 -0.18 5.65 3.91
C SER A 77 0.74 4.77 4.77
N SER A 78 0.43 4.53 6.03
CA SER A 78 1.17 3.61 6.90
C SER A 78 1.23 2.19 6.35
N GLY A 79 0.13 1.69 5.75
CA GLY A 79 0.08 0.37 5.11
C GLY A 79 1.01 0.29 3.89
N ALA A 80 1.09 1.35 3.08
CA ALA A 80 2.04 1.42 1.97
C ALA A 80 3.50 1.31 2.46
N ARG A 81 3.83 1.98 3.56
CA ARG A 81 5.17 1.90 4.17
C ARG A 81 5.50 0.49 4.68
N VAL A 82 4.54 -0.15 5.35
CA VAL A 82 4.70 -1.55 5.80
C VAL A 82 4.98 -2.45 4.59
N ALA A 83 4.16 -2.34 3.53
CA ALA A 83 4.35 -3.12 2.32
C ALA A 83 5.74 -2.90 1.69
N CYS A 84 6.23 -1.67 1.62
CA CYS A 84 7.57 -1.37 1.11
C CYS A 84 8.68 -2.02 1.96
N ARG A 85 8.63 -1.83 3.29
CA ARG A 85 9.68 -2.36 4.19
C ARG A 85 9.72 -3.89 4.25
N THR A 86 8.59 -4.54 3.99
CA THR A 86 8.45 -6.00 4.10
C THR A 86 8.40 -6.72 2.75
N ALA A 87 8.51 -5.99 1.62
CA ALA A 87 8.40 -6.57 0.28
C ALA A 87 9.38 -7.71 0.03
N GLU A 88 10.64 -7.56 0.45
CA GLU A 88 11.66 -8.60 0.33
C GLU A 88 11.34 -9.81 1.23
N ALA A 89 11.05 -9.58 2.50
CA ALA A 89 10.76 -10.64 3.47
C ALA A 89 9.52 -11.46 3.10
N THR A 90 8.53 -10.83 2.45
CA THR A 90 7.30 -11.51 2.00
C THR A 90 7.43 -12.16 0.63
N GLY A 91 8.55 -11.97 -0.08
CA GLY A 91 8.73 -12.45 -1.45
C GLY A 91 7.71 -11.86 -2.45
N ALA A 92 7.17 -10.68 -2.16
CA ALA A 92 6.12 -10.07 -2.97
C ALA A 92 6.64 -9.74 -4.38
N PRO A 93 5.94 -10.13 -5.47
CA PRO A 93 6.34 -9.84 -6.84
C PRO A 93 6.02 -8.40 -7.26
N GLY A 94 5.41 -7.59 -6.40
CA GLY A 94 5.14 -6.19 -6.66
C GLY A 94 4.45 -5.49 -5.49
N VAL A 95 4.56 -4.15 -5.47
CA VAL A 95 4.04 -3.29 -4.40
C VAL A 95 3.10 -2.22 -4.94
N LEU A 96 1.92 -2.07 -4.32
CA LEU A 96 0.97 -0.97 -4.58
C LEU A 96 0.97 0.01 -3.40
N CYS A 97 1.37 1.24 -3.64
CA CYS A 97 1.34 2.33 -2.66
C CYS A 97 0.23 3.34 -3.00
N LEU A 98 -0.69 3.55 -2.08
CA LEU A 98 -1.69 4.62 -2.14
C LEU A 98 -1.31 5.71 -1.13
N ALA A 99 -1.09 6.94 -1.60
CA ALA A 99 -0.66 8.08 -0.78
C ALA A 99 0.54 7.74 0.12
N PHE A 100 1.67 7.38 -0.47
CA PHE A 100 2.90 7.12 0.31
C PHE A 100 3.38 8.40 1.01
N PRO A 101 3.49 8.42 2.35
CA PRO A 101 3.86 9.63 3.07
C PRO A 101 5.38 9.83 3.05
N LEU A 102 5.90 10.44 1.97
CA LEU A 102 7.32 10.63 1.73
C LEU A 102 8.02 11.37 2.88
N ILE A 103 7.38 12.42 3.39
CA ILE A 103 7.94 13.23 4.48
C ILE A 103 7.20 12.90 5.78
N ALA A 104 7.97 12.57 6.80
CA ALA A 104 7.45 12.34 8.14
C ALA A 104 6.94 13.66 8.78
N PRO A 105 6.07 13.61 9.80
CA PRO A 105 5.71 14.80 10.56
C PRO A 105 6.92 15.53 11.19
N SER A 106 8.02 14.83 11.43
CA SER A 106 9.29 15.38 11.90
C SER A 106 10.13 16.08 10.79
N GLY A 107 9.68 16.04 9.53
CA GLY A 107 10.42 16.52 8.37
C GLY A 107 11.40 15.51 7.77
N ALA A 108 11.61 14.36 8.39
CA ALA A 108 12.53 13.34 7.87
C ALA A 108 11.97 12.67 6.60
N SER A 109 12.83 12.47 5.60
CA SER A 109 12.48 11.73 4.39
C SER A 109 12.36 10.23 4.66
N ARG A 110 11.38 9.60 4.01
CA ARG A 110 11.18 8.15 3.98
C ARG A 110 11.50 7.54 2.62
N LEU A 111 12.21 8.29 1.78
CA LEU A 111 12.57 7.83 0.43
C LEU A 111 13.33 6.49 0.47
N ALA A 112 14.16 6.28 1.48
CA ALA A 112 14.90 5.03 1.65
C ALA A 112 13.99 3.79 1.74
N GLU A 113 12.78 3.91 2.29
CA GLU A 113 11.81 2.80 2.33
C GLU A 113 11.33 2.42 0.92
N LEU A 114 11.14 3.41 0.03
CA LEU A 114 10.80 3.18 -1.39
C LEU A 114 12.01 2.69 -2.19
N ASP A 115 13.19 3.23 -1.94
CA ASP A 115 14.40 2.87 -2.67
C ASP A 115 14.92 1.47 -2.32
N ALA A 116 14.50 0.94 -1.18
CA ALA A 116 14.80 -0.45 -0.80
C ALA A 116 13.97 -1.48 -1.58
N VAL A 117 12.84 -1.09 -2.17
CA VAL A 117 11.97 -2.02 -2.91
C VAL A 117 12.60 -2.37 -4.26
N ARG A 118 12.82 -3.67 -4.51
CA ARG A 118 13.49 -4.21 -5.71
C ARG A 118 12.53 -4.79 -6.75
N VAL A 119 11.24 -4.73 -6.49
CA VAL A 119 10.19 -5.24 -7.38
C VAL A 119 9.36 -4.10 -7.97
N PRO A 120 8.67 -4.32 -9.10
CA PRO A 120 7.82 -3.31 -9.70
C PRO A 120 6.83 -2.72 -8.71
N THR A 121 6.85 -1.40 -8.60
CA THR A 121 6.07 -0.64 -7.62
C THR A 121 5.23 0.42 -8.32
N LEU A 122 3.93 0.45 -8.03
CA LEU A 122 3.06 1.57 -8.37
C LEU A 122 2.84 2.44 -7.14
N VAL A 123 3.07 3.73 -7.29
CA VAL A 123 2.67 4.75 -6.31
C VAL A 123 1.58 5.62 -6.94
N VAL A 124 0.39 5.62 -6.36
CA VAL A 124 -0.67 6.58 -6.70
C VAL A 124 -0.67 7.68 -5.66
N GLN A 125 -0.34 8.90 -6.08
CA GLN A 125 -0.09 10.02 -5.17
C GLN A 125 -0.94 11.24 -5.51
N GLY A 126 -1.52 11.85 -4.49
CA GLY A 126 -2.27 13.10 -4.66
C GLY A 126 -1.34 14.29 -4.93
N THR A 127 -1.66 15.12 -5.92
CA THR A 127 -0.88 16.35 -6.24
C THR A 127 -0.85 17.37 -5.10
N ARG A 128 -1.80 17.28 -4.17
CA ARG A 128 -1.89 18.14 -2.99
C ARG A 128 -1.60 17.39 -1.69
N ASP A 129 -0.87 16.25 -1.78
CA ASP A 129 -0.49 15.49 -0.59
C ASP A 129 0.56 16.26 0.21
N ARG A 130 0.21 16.65 1.44
CA ARG A 130 1.09 17.39 2.35
C ARG A 130 2.34 16.64 2.77
N PHE A 131 2.36 15.32 2.59
CA PHE A 131 3.51 14.48 2.92
C PHE A 131 4.48 14.29 1.74
N GLY A 132 4.29 15.05 0.67
CA GLY A 132 5.20 15.15 -0.47
C GLY A 132 4.90 14.17 -1.59
N MET A 133 5.57 14.42 -2.72
CA MET A 133 5.48 13.63 -3.94
C MET A 133 6.72 12.74 -4.07
N PRO A 134 6.59 11.42 -4.02
CA PRO A 134 7.70 10.52 -4.26
C PRO A 134 8.23 10.65 -5.70
N PRO A 135 9.55 10.59 -5.92
CA PRO A 135 10.09 10.53 -7.27
C PRO A 135 9.86 9.16 -7.91
N SER A 136 9.74 9.11 -9.23
CA SER A 136 9.85 7.87 -9.99
C SER A 136 11.25 7.24 -9.85
N GLY A 137 11.38 5.96 -10.18
CA GLY A 137 12.63 5.21 -10.09
C GLY A 137 12.63 3.99 -11.00
N PRO A 138 13.74 3.24 -11.07
CA PRO A 138 13.89 2.12 -12.00
C PRO A 138 12.78 1.05 -11.89
N GLN A 139 12.30 0.78 -10.69
CA GLN A 139 11.20 -0.16 -10.40
C GLN A 139 9.93 0.55 -9.93
N ARG A 140 9.90 1.88 -9.95
CA ARG A 140 8.83 2.67 -9.35
C ARG A 140 8.21 3.64 -10.36
N VAL A 141 6.95 3.40 -10.66
CA VAL A 141 6.09 4.34 -11.41
C VAL A 141 5.27 5.15 -10.39
N VAL A 142 5.25 6.46 -10.56
CA VAL A 142 4.42 7.36 -9.76
C VAL A 142 3.35 7.95 -10.68
N VAL A 143 2.09 7.74 -10.31
CA VAL A 143 0.93 8.34 -11.00
C VAL A 143 0.32 9.40 -10.11
N GLU A 144 0.33 10.63 -10.61
CA GLU A 144 -0.25 11.77 -9.93
C GLU A 144 -1.75 11.85 -10.20
N VAL A 145 -2.54 12.09 -9.14
CA VAL A 145 -4.00 12.27 -9.23
C VAL A 145 -4.42 13.55 -8.54
N SER A 146 -5.54 14.14 -8.97
CA SER A 146 -6.03 15.41 -8.41
C SER A 146 -6.69 15.22 -7.04
N ALA A 147 -5.88 14.88 -6.04
CA ALA A 147 -6.31 14.58 -4.67
C ALA A 147 -5.32 15.12 -3.61
N ASP A 148 -5.74 15.06 -2.35
CA ASP A 148 -4.89 15.21 -1.17
C ASP A 148 -4.42 13.83 -0.65
N HIS A 149 -3.82 13.80 0.55
CA HIS A 149 -3.38 12.55 1.20
C HIS A 149 -4.50 11.52 1.43
N ALA A 150 -5.74 11.93 1.44
CA ALA A 150 -6.87 11.02 1.68
C ALA A 150 -7.33 10.28 0.41
N LEU A 151 -6.88 10.70 -0.78
CA LEU A 151 -7.24 10.13 -2.10
C LEU A 151 -8.76 9.90 -2.25
N LYS A 152 -9.58 10.85 -1.75
CA LYS A 152 -11.05 10.77 -1.81
C LYS A 152 -11.62 11.23 -3.14
N SER A 153 -10.91 12.12 -3.83
CA SER A 153 -11.25 12.63 -5.16
C SER A 153 -10.52 11.88 -6.25
N ASP A 154 -10.92 12.12 -7.49
CA ASP A 154 -10.30 11.55 -8.70
C ASP A 154 -10.27 10.01 -8.72
N ARG A 155 -11.34 9.39 -8.22
CA ARG A 155 -11.47 7.92 -8.13
C ARG A 155 -11.24 7.22 -9.47
N ALA A 156 -11.66 7.84 -10.57
CA ALA A 156 -11.49 7.30 -11.92
C ALA A 156 -10.01 7.20 -12.31
N ALA A 157 -9.21 8.24 -12.03
CA ALA A 157 -7.77 8.23 -12.31
C ALA A 157 -7.03 7.22 -11.42
N ILE A 158 -7.44 7.09 -10.14
CA ILE A 158 -6.89 6.07 -9.22
C ILE A 158 -7.16 4.66 -9.79
N ALA A 159 -8.41 4.38 -10.20
CA ALA A 159 -8.79 3.09 -10.77
C ALA A 159 -8.03 2.82 -12.08
N ALA A 160 -7.92 3.80 -12.97
CA ALA A 160 -7.21 3.66 -14.23
C ALA A 160 -5.72 3.34 -14.04
N ALA A 161 -5.05 4.01 -13.08
CA ALA A 161 -3.66 3.76 -12.75
C ALA A 161 -3.44 2.31 -12.26
N ILE A 162 -4.33 1.83 -11.37
CA ILE A 162 -4.25 0.47 -10.82
C ILE A 162 -4.55 -0.57 -11.89
N ALA A 163 -5.60 -0.36 -12.70
CA ALA A 163 -5.97 -1.27 -13.79
C ALA A 163 -4.85 -1.39 -14.83
N GLY A 164 -4.26 -0.25 -15.24
CA GLY A 164 -3.13 -0.23 -16.16
C GLY A 164 -1.91 -0.97 -15.62
N TRP A 165 -1.66 -0.84 -14.33
CA TRP A 165 -0.54 -1.55 -13.67
C TRP A 165 -0.78 -3.07 -13.60
N PHE A 166 -2.00 -3.53 -13.38
CA PHE A 166 -2.33 -4.96 -13.45
C PHE A 166 -2.24 -5.50 -14.87
N ALA A 167 -2.70 -4.75 -15.87
CA ALA A 167 -2.67 -5.19 -17.28
C ALA A 167 -1.24 -5.34 -17.85
N ALA A 168 -0.25 -4.70 -17.25
CA ALA A 168 1.16 -4.76 -17.62
C ALA A 168 1.94 -5.94 -16.99
N ARG A 169 1.26 -6.90 -16.33
CA ARG A 169 1.88 -7.99 -15.54
C ARG A 169 1.59 -9.39 -16.03
#